data_58962dac586bd697f4fa8defa769afad
#
_entry.id   58962dac586bd697f4fa8defa769afad
#
_cell.length_a   1.000
_cell.length_b   1.000
_cell.length_c   1.000
_cell.angle_alpha   90.00
_cell.angle_beta   90.00
_cell.angle_gamma   90.00
#
_symmetry.space_group_name_H-M   'P 1'
#
loop_
_entity.id
_entity.type
_entity.pdbx_description
1 polymer ?
#
loop_
_entity_poly.entity_id
_entity_poly.type
_entity_poly.pdbx_seq_one_letter_code
_entity_poly.pdbx_strand_id
1 'polypeptide(L)'
;MKNNTIVDWFALLLKVTLAGVVLVFLGSESIAFFTFIFPADQWFMAYTGFGLTSGAFLVYLFLFLKNAKTDLQKTVAIIMMFVGIGGELATAGFGMQVEAWDKQGWVMAQSDFDFMVLAVRGLMFAHALALLAYSFGDEIMTAFDKNNNGIPDMLEKKPMRQFGATVGNANNKDAEIANLKKRLAELEKSPKTDSQQPTE
;
A
#
# COMPACT_ATOMS: atom_id res chain seq x y z
N MET A 1 -4.68 -37.70 23.15
CA MET A 1 -5.09 -36.45 23.83
C MET A 1 -6.55 -36.19 23.47
N LYS A 2 -7.48 -36.33 24.45
CA LYS A 2 -8.90 -35.99 24.23
C LYS A 2 -8.97 -34.46 24.19
N ASN A 3 -9.26 -33.88 23.04
CA ASN A 3 -9.55 -32.46 22.93
C ASN A 3 -10.76 -32.14 23.82
N ASN A 4 -10.56 -31.24 24.75
CA ASN A 4 -11.67 -30.73 25.59
C ASN A 4 -12.51 -29.75 24.77
N THR A 5 -13.22 -30.29 23.78
CA THR A 5 -14.04 -29.54 22.80
C THR A 5 -15.01 -28.55 23.49
N ILE A 6 -15.51 -28.91 24.69
CA ILE A 6 -16.41 -28.05 25.47
C ILE A 6 -15.67 -26.82 26.01
N VAL A 7 -14.44 -27.00 26.52
CA VAL A 7 -13.60 -25.89 27.03
C VAL A 7 -13.22 -24.95 25.90
N ASP A 8 -12.90 -25.49 24.73
CA ASP A 8 -12.54 -24.70 23.56
C ASP A 8 -13.74 -23.89 23.04
N TRP A 9 -14.93 -24.49 23.01
CA TRP A 9 -16.17 -23.77 22.66
C TRP A 9 -16.53 -22.68 23.66
N PHE A 10 -16.38 -22.94 24.96
CA PHE A 10 -16.61 -21.93 25.98
C PHE A 10 -15.61 -20.76 25.88
N ALA A 11 -14.33 -21.07 25.66
CA ALA A 11 -13.30 -20.06 25.45
C ALA A 11 -13.55 -19.22 24.20
N LEU A 12 -14.03 -19.85 23.11
CA LEU A 12 -14.42 -19.13 21.90
C LEU A 12 -15.63 -18.22 22.14
N LEU A 13 -16.68 -18.74 22.80
CA LEU A 13 -17.87 -17.96 23.14
C LEU A 13 -17.49 -16.73 23.98
N LEU A 14 -16.66 -16.91 25.01
CA LEU A 14 -16.19 -15.82 25.86
C LEU A 14 -15.44 -14.76 25.08
N LYS A 15 -14.54 -15.16 24.18
CA LYS A 15 -13.79 -14.22 23.32
C LYS A 15 -14.70 -13.42 22.40
N VAL A 16 -15.67 -14.09 21.77
CA VAL A 16 -16.62 -13.44 20.86
C VAL A 16 -17.52 -12.47 21.63
N THR A 17 -18.01 -12.88 22.81
CA THR A 17 -18.84 -12.03 23.66
C THR A 17 -18.06 -10.79 24.13
N LEU A 18 -16.83 -10.97 24.61
CA LEU A 18 -15.98 -9.86 25.05
C LEU A 18 -15.68 -8.90 23.89
N ALA A 19 -15.31 -9.43 22.73
CA ALA A 19 -15.07 -8.61 21.54
C ALA A 19 -16.35 -7.83 21.14
N GLY A 20 -17.52 -8.48 21.18
CA GLY A 20 -18.80 -7.83 20.90
C GLY A 20 -19.12 -6.69 21.87
N VAL A 21 -18.90 -6.90 23.17
CA VAL A 21 -19.12 -5.84 24.19
C VAL A 21 -18.17 -4.66 23.95
N VAL A 22 -16.89 -4.91 23.67
CA VAL A 22 -15.92 -3.86 23.36
C VAL A 22 -16.32 -3.08 22.12
N LEU A 23 -16.73 -3.76 21.05
CA LEU A 23 -17.16 -3.11 19.81
C LEU A 23 -18.42 -2.26 20.01
N VAL A 24 -19.41 -2.75 20.78
CA VAL A 24 -20.61 -1.97 21.09
C VAL A 24 -20.26 -0.74 21.93
N PHE A 25 -19.38 -0.87 22.91
CA PHE A 25 -18.92 0.24 23.71
C PHE A 25 -18.19 1.29 22.86
N LEU A 26 -17.17 0.89 22.11
CA LEU A 26 -16.43 1.80 21.23
C LEU A 26 -17.36 2.45 20.20
N GLY A 27 -18.27 1.67 19.62
CA GLY A 27 -19.24 2.19 18.66
C GLY A 27 -20.19 3.21 19.24
N SER A 28 -20.64 3.03 20.50
CA SER A 28 -21.51 4.02 21.17
C SER A 28 -20.80 5.35 21.41
N GLU A 29 -19.52 5.30 21.82
CA GLU A 29 -18.69 6.49 22.02
C GLU A 29 -18.37 7.20 20.68
N SER A 30 -18.07 6.41 19.66
CA SER A 30 -17.84 6.96 18.33
C SER A 30 -19.08 7.65 17.77
N ILE A 31 -20.28 7.07 17.95
CA ILE A 31 -21.52 7.69 17.47
C ILE A 31 -21.82 9.00 18.23
N ALA A 32 -21.54 9.05 19.54
CA ALA A 32 -21.66 10.28 20.33
C ALA A 32 -20.75 11.39 19.77
N PHE A 33 -19.51 11.04 19.41
CA PHE A 33 -18.59 11.97 18.76
C PHE A 33 -19.09 12.48 17.40
N PHE A 34 -19.58 11.58 16.54
CA PHE A 34 -20.10 11.99 15.23
C PHE A 34 -21.35 12.85 15.34
N THR A 35 -22.25 12.56 16.29
CA THR A 35 -23.44 13.40 16.53
C THR A 35 -23.09 14.75 17.14
N PHE A 36 -21.95 14.86 17.83
CA PHE A 36 -21.43 16.15 18.31
C PHE A 36 -20.85 17.00 17.18
N ILE A 37 -20.07 16.37 16.25
CA ILE A 37 -19.42 17.07 15.14
C ILE A 37 -20.42 17.52 14.07
N PHE A 38 -21.41 16.68 13.75
CA PHE A 38 -22.38 16.96 12.71
C PHE A 38 -23.70 17.47 13.33
N PRO A 39 -24.23 18.62 12.87
CA PRO A 39 -25.53 19.13 13.30
C PRO A 39 -26.65 18.10 13.10
N ALA A 40 -27.73 18.23 13.88
CA ALA A 40 -28.84 17.29 13.87
C ALA A 40 -29.54 17.15 12.50
N ASP A 41 -29.50 18.19 11.67
CA ASP A 41 -29.98 18.17 10.28
C ASP A 41 -29.06 17.39 9.34
N GLN A 42 -27.81 17.13 9.75
CA GLN A 42 -26.81 16.36 9.01
C GLN A 42 -26.63 14.94 9.60
N TRP A 43 -27.68 14.38 10.21
CA TRP A 43 -27.62 13.04 10.80
C TRP A 43 -27.07 11.96 9.86
N PHE A 44 -27.37 12.08 8.55
CA PHE A 44 -26.82 11.16 7.54
C PHE A 44 -25.30 11.19 7.50
N MET A 45 -24.68 12.38 7.59
CA MET A 45 -23.22 12.53 7.65
C MET A 45 -22.64 11.90 8.92
N ALA A 46 -23.30 12.08 10.06
CA ALA A 46 -22.89 11.47 11.33
C ALA A 46 -22.86 9.94 11.24
N TYR A 47 -23.94 9.31 10.76
CA TYR A 47 -24.01 7.86 10.63
C TYR A 47 -23.13 7.32 9.50
N THR A 48 -22.94 8.05 8.41
CA THR A 48 -21.99 7.67 7.35
C THR A 48 -20.56 7.74 7.88
N GLY A 49 -20.20 8.78 8.60
CA GLY A 49 -18.90 8.92 9.25
C GLY A 49 -18.64 7.77 10.23
N PHE A 50 -19.59 7.49 11.10
CA PHE A 50 -19.56 6.35 12.00
C PHE A 50 -19.37 5.01 11.24
N GLY A 51 -20.17 4.75 10.20
CA GLY A 51 -20.09 3.53 9.42
C GLY A 51 -18.75 3.38 8.69
N LEU A 52 -18.18 4.48 8.17
CA LEU A 52 -16.87 4.48 7.48
C LEU A 52 -15.68 4.34 8.43
N THR A 53 -15.79 4.73 9.69
CA THR A 53 -14.72 4.58 10.67
C THR A 53 -14.85 3.29 11.46
N SER A 54 -15.96 3.11 12.17
CA SER A 54 -16.20 1.94 13.03
C SER A 54 -16.44 0.67 12.22
N GLY A 55 -17.14 0.77 11.09
CA GLY A 55 -17.36 -0.35 10.18
C GLY A 55 -16.14 -0.70 9.31
N ALA A 56 -15.25 0.25 9.08
CA ALA A 56 -14.15 0.10 8.14
C ALA A 56 -13.24 -1.09 8.47
N PHE A 57 -12.87 -1.26 9.73
CA PHE A 57 -12.06 -2.40 10.17
C PHE A 57 -12.68 -3.74 9.75
N LEU A 58 -13.97 -3.93 10.03
CA LEU A 58 -14.66 -5.17 9.70
C LEU A 58 -14.78 -5.39 8.18
N VAL A 59 -15.06 -4.31 7.44
CA VAL A 59 -15.14 -4.36 5.98
C VAL A 59 -13.78 -4.75 5.39
N TYR A 60 -12.69 -4.08 5.78
CA TYR A 60 -11.35 -4.39 5.26
C TYR A 60 -10.84 -5.75 5.72
N LEU A 61 -11.18 -6.20 6.92
CA LEU A 61 -10.88 -7.56 7.38
C LEU A 61 -11.60 -8.60 6.49
N PHE A 62 -12.87 -8.39 6.19
CA PHE A 62 -13.63 -9.27 5.30
C PHE A 62 -13.06 -9.27 3.88
N LEU A 63 -12.74 -8.08 3.34
CA LEU A 63 -12.14 -7.94 2.01
C LEU A 63 -10.79 -8.65 1.96
N PHE A 64 -9.94 -8.51 2.98
CA PHE A 64 -8.67 -9.21 3.07
C PHE A 64 -8.83 -10.74 3.08
N LEU A 65 -9.74 -11.26 3.91
CA LEU A 65 -9.90 -12.70 4.11
C LEU A 65 -10.61 -13.41 2.94
N LYS A 66 -11.51 -12.73 2.25
CA LYS A 66 -12.41 -13.37 1.29
C LYS A 66 -12.20 -12.93 -0.16
N ASN A 67 -11.90 -11.66 -0.39
CA ASN A 67 -11.98 -11.06 -1.71
C ASN A 67 -10.64 -10.58 -2.27
N ALA A 68 -9.62 -10.38 -1.44
CA ALA A 68 -8.32 -9.87 -1.89
C ALA A 68 -7.59 -10.94 -2.72
N LYS A 69 -7.52 -10.73 -4.03
CA LYS A 69 -6.87 -11.62 -5.00
C LYS A 69 -5.44 -11.20 -5.28
N THR A 70 -5.20 -9.90 -5.39
CA THR A 70 -3.89 -9.33 -5.74
C THR A 70 -3.15 -8.83 -4.50
N ASP A 71 -1.84 -8.68 -4.62
CA ASP A 71 -1.02 -8.18 -3.53
C ASP A 71 -1.32 -6.70 -3.24
N LEU A 72 -1.72 -5.92 -4.26
CA LEU A 72 -2.21 -4.56 -4.07
C LEU A 72 -3.46 -4.54 -3.20
N GLN A 73 -4.47 -5.35 -3.53
CA GLN A 73 -5.71 -5.45 -2.75
C GLN A 73 -5.44 -5.88 -1.31
N LYS A 74 -4.56 -6.86 -1.08
CA LYS A 74 -4.15 -7.28 0.27
C LYS A 74 -3.49 -6.14 1.03
N THR A 75 -2.56 -5.44 0.39
CA THR A 75 -1.84 -4.32 1.00
C THR A 75 -2.78 -3.19 1.38
N VAL A 76 -3.66 -2.77 0.46
CA VAL A 76 -4.68 -1.74 0.72
C VAL A 76 -5.58 -2.17 1.88
N ALA A 77 -6.08 -3.41 1.87
CA ALA A 77 -6.96 -3.91 2.93
C ALA A 77 -6.26 -3.92 4.30
N ILE A 78 -5.00 -4.35 4.38
CA ILE A 78 -4.23 -4.35 5.63
C ILE A 78 -4.01 -2.92 6.14
N ILE A 79 -3.54 -2.01 5.29
CA ILE A 79 -3.29 -0.62 5.69
C ILE A 79 -4.59 0.00 6.20
N MET A 80 -5.68 -0.16 5.46
CA MET A 80 -6.97 0.45 5.82
C MET A 80 -7.64 -0.22 7.02
N MET A 81 -7.33 -1.48 7.30
CA MET A 81 -7.74 -2.13 8.54
C MET A 81 -7.08 -1.45 9.76
N PHE A 82 -5.78 -1.15 9.69
CA PHE A 82 -5.09 -0.41 10.75
C PHE A 82 -5.57 1.03 10.87
N VAL A 83 -5.82 1.71 9.75
CA VAL A 83 -6.41 3.05 9.74
C VAL A 83 -7.81 3.04 10.36
N GLY A 84 -8.62 2.02 10.07
CA GLY A 84 -9.95 1.83 10.67
C GLY A 84 -9.88 1.62 12.18
N ILE A 85 -8.98 0.75 12.67
CA ILE A 85 -8.79 0.56 14.12
C ILE A 85 -8.34 1.87 14.78
N GLY A 86 -7.35 2.56 14.20
CA GLY A 86 -6.87 3.84 14.73
C GLY A 86 -7.95 4.92 14.73
N GLY A 87 -8.75 4.98 13.66
CA GLY A 87 -9.89 5.88 13.53
C GLY A 87 -10.96 5.61 14.59
N GLU A 88 -11.31 4.33 14.80
CA GLU A 88 -12.28 3.93 15.83
C GLU A 88 -11.81 4.29 17.24
N LEU A 89 -10.56 3.97 17.58
CA LEU A 89 -10.01 4.31 18.89
C LEU A 89 -9.93 5.84 19.11
N ALA A 90 -9.59 6.60 18.08
CA ALA A 90 -9.57 8.05 18.16
C ALA A 90 -10.97 8.63 18.33
N THR A 91 -11.94 8.21 17.54
CA THR A 91 -13.32 8.73 17.62
C THR A 91 -14.01 8.33 18.92
N ALA A 92 -13.79 7.10 19.42
CA ALA A 92 -14.31 6.69 20.73
C ALA A 92 -13.64 7.48 21.86
N GLY A 93 -12.32 7.69 21.82
CA GLY A 93 -11.60 8.51 22.78
C GLY A 93 -12.11 9.96 22.81
N PHE A 94 -12.39 10.55 21.66
CA PHE A 94 -12.99 11.88 21.57
C PHE A 94 -14.45 11.88 22.03
N GLY A 95 -15.23 10.81 21.78
CA GLY A 95 -16.60 10.68 22.31
C GLY A 95 -16.64 10.74 23.82
N MET A 96 -15.79 9.95 24.51
CA MET A 96 -15.66 10.00 25.96
C MET A 96 -15.24 11.40 26.46
N GLN A 97 -14.36 12.07 25.73
CA GLN A 97 -13.90 13.41 26.09
C GLN A 97 -15.01 14.44 25.95
N VAL A 98 -15.80 14.39 24.86
CA VAL A 98 -16.95 15.28 24.63
C VAL A 98 -17.96 15.16 25.75
N GLU A 99 -18.29 13.94 26.18
CA GLU A 99 -19.21 13.72 27.29
C GLU A 99 -18.66 14.29 28.61
N ALA A 100 -17.34 14.17 28.84
CA ALA A 100 -16.70 14.72 30.02
C ALA A 100 -16.71 16.26 30.01
N TRP A 101 -16.51 16.87 28.85
CA TRP A 101 -16.55 18.34 28.67
C TRP A 101 -17.95 18.88 28.89
N ASP A 102 -18.97 18.26 28.33
CA ASP A 102 -20.38 18.66 28.52
C ASP A 102 -20.75 18.66 30.01
N LYS A 103 -20.37 17.60 30.73
CA LYS A 103 -20.59 17.49 32.16
C LYS A 103 -19.85 18.54 32.99
N GLN A 104 -18.72 19.05 32.51
CA GLN A 104 -17.89 20.06 33.19
C GLN A 104 -18.19 21.49 32.73
N GLY A 105 -19.06 21.68 31.75
CA GLY A 105 -19.38 22.96 31.15
C GLY A 105 -18.19 23.56 30.37
N TRP A 106 -17.31 22.75 29.87
CA TRP A 106 -16.17 23.19 29.06
C TRP A 106 -16.63 23.48 27.62
N VAL A 107 -16.13 24.57 27.08
CA VAL A 107 -16.37 24.95 25.69
C VAL A 107 -15.07 24.71 24.91
N MET A 108 -15.15 23.88 23.89
CA MET A 108 -14.03 23.66 22.98
C MET A 108 -13.73 24.93 22.19
N ALA A 109 -12.45 25.23 21.97
CA ALA A 109 -12.05 26.30 21.07
C ALA A 109 -12.49 25.99 19.62
N GLN A 110 -12.97 27.02 18.89
CA GLN A 110 -13.47 26.83 17.53
C GLN A 110 -12.40 26.22 16.60
N SER A 111 -11.14 26.61 16.78
CA SER A 111 -10.01 26.05 16.02
C SER A 111 -9.86 24.54 16.19
N ASP A 112 -10.08 24.03 17.41
CA ASP A 112 -9.94 22.61 17.72
C ASP A 112 -11.11 21.83 17.12
N PHE A 113 -12.32 22.39 17.21
CA PHE A 113 -13.49 21.85 16.54
C PHE A 113 -13.32 21.77 15.04
N ASP A 114 -12.87 22.84 14.39
CA ASP A 114 -12.64 22.88 12.95
C ASP A 114 -11.58 21.86 12.52
N PHE A 115 -10.52 21.70 13.31
CA PHE A 115 -9.50 20.68 13.08
C PHE A 115 -10.08 19.25 13.16
N MET A 116 -10.89 18.97 14.18
CA MET A 116 -11.55 17.66 14.32
C MET A 116 -12.48 17.36 13.15
N VAL A 117 -13.29 18.34 12.73
CA VAL A 117 -14.17 18.20 11.55
C VAL A 117 -13.36 17.91 10.30
N LEU A 118 -12.25 18.63 10.09
CA LEU A 118 -11.38 18.44 8.94
C LEU A 118 -10.72 17.05 8.97
N ALA A 119 -10.22 16.62 10.12
CA ALA A 119 -9.58 15.30 10.30
C ALA A 119 -10.56 14.15 10.00
N VAL A 120 -11.80 14.24 10.50
CA VAL A 120 -12.85 13.24 10.26
C VAL A 120 -13.23 13.19 8.79
N ARG A 121 -13.45 14.35 8.14
CA ARG A 121 -13.75 14.40 6.70
C ARG A 121 -12.60 13.84 5.87
N GLY A 122 -11.36 14.14 6.25
CA GLY A 122 -10.17 13.57 5.62
C GLY A 122 -10.12 12.05 5.75
N LEU A 123 -10.44 11.51 6.92
CA LEU A 123 -10.51 10.08 7.16
C LEU A 123 -11.61 9.41 6.33
N MET A 124 -12.81 9.99 6.28
CA MET A 124 -13.91 9.50 5.43
C MET A 124 -13.50 9.47 3.96
N PHE A 125 -12.84 10.53 3.48
CA PHE A 125 -12.35 10.62 2.12
C PHE A 125 -11.26 9.57 1.83
N ALA A 126 -10.34 9.37 2.76
CA ALA A 126 -9.31 8.34 2.64
C ALA A 126 -9.92 6.92 2.51
N HIS A 127 -10.97 6.62 3.31
CA HIS A 127 -11.68 5.35 3.19
C HIS A 127 -12.39 5.20 1.84
N ALA A 128 -13.03 6.26 1.34
CA ALA A 128 -13.68 6.24 0.03
C ALA A 128 -12.65 6.01 -1.10
N LEU A 129 -11.50 6.71 -1.06
CA LEU A 129 -10.42 6.50 -2.03
C LEU A 129 -9.83 5.08 -1.94
N ALA A 130 -9.66 4.55 -0.74
CA ALA A 130 -9.13 3.21 -0.55
C ALA A 130 -10.10 2.13 -1.08
N LEU A 131 -11.41 2.30 -0.91
CA LEU A 131 -12.42 1.42 -1.50
C LEU A 131 -12.40 1.48 -3.03
N LEU A 132 -12.23 2.67 -3.62
CA LEU A 132 -12.05 2.83 -5.05
C LEU A 132 -10.76 2.15 -5.54
N ALA A 133 -9.65 2.38 -4.86
CA ALA A 133 -8.38 1.73 -5.18
C ALA A 133 -8.45 0.20 -5.04
N TYR A 134 -9.16 -0.29 -4.04
CA TYR A 134 -9.41 -1.72 -3.87
C TYR A 134 -10.28 -2.29 -5.01
N SER A 135 -11.33 -1.57 -5.40
CA SER A 135 -12.31 -2.05 -6.39
C SER A 135 -11.79 -2.01 -7.83
N PHE A 136 -11.02 -0.97 -8.17
CA PHE A 136 -10.52 -0.73 -9.52
C PHE A 136 -9.00 -0.87 -9.66
N GLY A 137 -8.31 -1.26 -8.57
CA GLY A 137 -6.86 -1.33 -8.56
C GLY A 137 -6.31 -2.29 -9.61
N ASP A 138 -6.98 -3.42 -9.84
CA ASP A 138 -6.56 -4.42 -10.82
C ASP A 138 -6.70 -3.91 -12.24
N GLU A 139 -7.80 -3.22 -12.57
CA GLU A 139 -8.02 -2.63 -13.89
C GLU A 139 -7.00 -1.51 -14.15
N ILE A 140 -6.74 -0.69 -13.14
CA ILE A 140 -5.75 0.37 -13.22
C ILE A 140 -4.35 -0.22 -13.40
N MET A 141 -3.98 -1.22 -12.59
CA MET A 141 -2.67 -1.88 -12.68
C MET A 141 -2.48 -2.52 -14.06
N THR A 142 -3.48 -3.24 -14.56
CA THR A 142 -3.44 -3.88 -15.89
C THR A 142 -3.34 -2.84 -17.01
N ALA A 143 -4.02 -1.70 -16.90
CA ALA A 143 -3.93 -0.63 -17.89
C ALA A 143 -2.53 0.00 -17.99
N PHE A 144 -1.77 -0.02 -16.89
CA PHE A 144 -0.40 0.50 -16.83
C PHE A 144 0.69 -0.58 -16.95
N ASP A 145 0.33 -1.85 -17.02
CA ASP A 145 1.23 -3.00 -17.20
C ASP A 145 1.11 -3.53 -18.63
N LYS A 146 1.81 -2.90 -19.56
CA LYS A 146 1.77 -3.28 -20.99
C LYS A 146 2.46 -4.60 -21.30
N ASN A 147 3.39 -5.00 -20.44
CA ASN A 147 4.17 -6.22 -20.62
C ASN A 147 3.58 -7.43 -19.86
N ASN A 148 2.47 -7.24 -19.12
CA ASN A 148 1.75 -8.27 -18.36
C ASN A 148 2.62 -9.01 -17.33
N ASN A 149 3.62 -8.35 -16.74
CA ASN A 149 4.46 -8.95 -15.71
C ASN A 149 3.93 -8.73 -14.27
N GLY A 150 2.78 -8.09 -14.12
CA GLY A 150 2.13 -7.78 -12.84
C GLY A 150 2.69 -6.53 -12.15
N ILE A 151 3.62 -5.82 -12.78
CA ILE A 151 4.19 -4.56 -12.29
C ILE A 151 3.90 -3.47 -13.32
N PRO A 152 3.21 -2.36 -12.97
CA PRO A 152 3.02 -1.26 -13.89
C PRO A 152 4.35 -0.76 -14.45
N ASP A 153 4.43 -0.55 -15.77
CA ASP A 153 5.66 -0.07 -16.46
C ASP A 153 6.26 1.20 -15.81
N MET A 154 5.40 2.00 -15.16
CA MET A 154 5.80 3.20 -14.43
C MET A 154 6.62 2.87 -13.16
N LEU A 155 6.35 1.73 -12.52
CA LEU A 155 7.03 1.27 -11.32
C LEU A 155 8.19 0.31 -11.62
N GLU A 156 8.29 -0.17 -12.87
CA GLU A 156 9.46 -0.90 -13.28
C GLU A 156 10.67 0.00 -13.15
N LYS A 157 11.63 -0.41 -12.33
CA LYS A 157 12.97 0.15 -12.36
C LYS A 157 13.48 -0.15 -13.78
N LYS A 158 13.38 0.82 -14.68
CA LYS A 158 14.12 0.75 -15.95
C LYS A 158 15.52 0.30 -15.56
N PRO A 159 16.02 -0.84 -16.09
CA PRO A 159 17.38 -1.22 -15.79
C PRO A 159 18.18 0.05 -16.06
N MET A 160 18.87 0.56 -15.03
CA MET A 160 19.76 1.71 -15.25
C MET A 160 20.55 1.29 -16.46
N ARG A 161 20.35 1.98 -17.59
CA ARG A 161 21.25 1.81 -18.72
C ARG A 161 22.61 1.94 -18.08
N GLN A 162 23.30 0.82 -17.94
CA GLN A 162 24.67 0.82 -17.47
C GLN A 162 25.43 1.71 -18.48
N PHE A 163 25.47 2.99 -18.14
CA PHE A 163 26.39 3.90 -18.75
C PHE A 163 27.78 3.31 -18.43
N GLY A 164 28.33 2.56 -19.36
CA GLY A 164 29.66 1.99 -19.24
C GLY A 164 29.81 0.48 -19.17
N ALA A 165 28.77 -0.31 -19.37
CA ALA A 165 28.92 -1.76 -19.54
C ALA A 165 28.72 -2.16 -21.01
N THR A 166 29.65 -1.83 -21.87
CA THR A 166 30.00 -2.63 -23.04
C THR A 166 30.56 -3.99 -22.57
N VAL A 167 29.88 -4.72 -21.73
CA VAL A 167 30.22 -6.10 -21.37
C VAL A 167 29.62 -7.09 -22.39
N GLY A 168 28.90 -6.59 -23.39
CA GLY A 168 28.37 -7.42 -24.48
C GLY A 168 29.41 -7.75 -25.55
N ASN A 169 30.68 -7.38 -25.40
CA ASN A 169 31.67 -7.55 -26.46
C ASN A 169 33.00 -8.20 -26.03
N ALA A 170 33.06 -8.86 -24.88
CA ALA A 170 34.26 -9.61 -24.54
C ALA A 170 34.54 -10.70 -25.58
N ASN A 171 33.53 -11.49 -25.95
CA ASN A 171 33.68 -12.53 -26.99
C ASN A 171 33.96 -11.98 -28.36
N ASN A 172 33.55 -10.74 -28.69
CA ASN A 172 33.84 -10.11 -29.97
C ASN A 172 35.24 -9.51 -30.00
N LYS A 173 35.73 -8.97 -28.87
CA LYS A 173 37.11 -8.49 -28.76
C LYS A 173 38.14 -9.60 -28.82
N ASP A 174 37.86 -10.74 -28.20
CA ASP A 174 38.77 -11.90 -28.26
C ASP A 174 38.84 -12.49 -29.68
N ALA A 175 37.70 -12.51 -30.41
CA ALA A 175 37.69 -12.90 -31.83
C ALA A 175 38.42 -11.89 -32.72
N GLU A 176 38.32 -10.60 -32.44
CA GLU A 176 39.02 -9.53 -33.17
C GLU A 176 40.52 -9.56 -32.90
N ILE A 177 40.94 -9.76 -31.65
CA ILE A 177 42.32 -9.95 -31.25
C ILE A 177 42.94 -11.20 -31.93
N ALA A 178 42.19 -12.31 -31.97
CA ALA A 178 42.63 -13.54 -32.63
C ALA A 178 42.83 -13.32 -34.16
N ASN A 179 41.93 -12.57 -34.79
CA ASN A 179 42.01 -12.24 -36.22
C ASN A 179 43.17 -11.30 -36.51
N LEU A 180 43.41 -10.29 -35.68
CA LEU A 180 44.55 -9.38 -35.81
C LEU A 180 45.89 -10.11 -35.63
N LYS A 181 46.01 -11.02 -34.66
CA LYS A 181 47.20 -11.86 -34.46
C LYS A 181 47.48 -12.73 -35.67
N LYS A 182 46.43 -13.32 -36.30
CA LYS A 182 46.56 -14.13 -37.50
C LYS A 182 47.07 -13.31 -38.68
N ARG A 183 46.52 -12.10 -38.89
CA ARG A 183 46.98 -11.18 -39.96
C ARG A 183 48.43 -10.71 -39.76
N LEU A 184 48.81 -10.48 -38.49
CA LEU A 184 50.20 -10.09 -38.17
C LEU A 184 51.19 -11.22 -38.49
N ALA A 185 50.85 -12.47 -38.14
CA ALA A 185 51.65 -13.64 -38.45
C ALA A 185 51.74 -13.93 -39.97
N GLU A 186 50.70 -13.58 -40.74
CA GLU A 186 50.73 -13.66 -42.21
C GLU A 186 51.65 -12.58 -42.84
N LEU A 187 51.64 -11.38 -42.28
CA LEU A 187 52.53 -10.28 -42.74
C LEU A 187 54.02 -10.55 -42.41
N GLU A 188 54.28 -11.18 -41.26
CA GLU A 188 55.66 -11.57 -40.90
C GLU A 188 56.21 -12.71 -41.77
N LYS A 189 55.38 -13.53 -42.39
CA LYS A 189 55.75 -14.59 -43.29
C LYS A 189 55.90 -14.14 -44.74
N SER A 190 55.49 -12.92 -45.07
CA SER A 190 55.64 -12.37 -46.40
C SER A 190 57.14 -12.02 -46.63
N PRO A 191 57.84 -12.58 -47.66
CA PRO A 191 59.22 -12.30 -47.87
C PRO A 191 59.42 -10.80 -48.14
N LYS A 192 60.35 -10.20 -47.42
CA LYS A 192 60.87 -8.82 -47.73
C LYS A 192 61.33 -8.81 -49.10
N THR A 193 60.62 -8.19 -50.02
CA THR A 193 61.11 -7.89 -51.36
C THR A 193 62.20 -6.86 -51.21
N ASP A 194 63.47 -7.28 -51.53
CA ASP A 194 64.62 -6.41 -51.54
C ASP A 194 64.33 -5.23 -52.46
N SER A 195 64.44 -4.06 -51.94
CA SER A 195 64.43 -2.81 -52.67
C SER A 195 65.77 -2.69 -53.36
N GLN A 196 65.80 -3.03 -54.66
CA GLN A 196 66.92 -2.68 -55.54
C GLN A 196 67.12 -1.16 -55.61
N GLN A 197 68.27 -0.70 -55.23
CA GLN A 197 68.77 0.65 -55.47
C GLN A 197 68.88 0.93 -57.00
N PRO A 198 68.47 2.11 -57.43
CA PRO A 198 68.92 2.60 -58.77
C PRO A 198 70.34 3.12 -58.67
N THR A 199 71.22 2.55 -59.45
CA THR A 199 72.52 3.11 -59.82
C THR A 199 72.33 4.02 -61.05
N GLU A 200 72.92 5.25 -60.94
CA GLU A 200 73.25 6.27 -61.98
C GLU A 200 72.09 6.99 -62.65
#